data_f6a1bd1306d14ac433ebe72770023f19
#
_entry.id   f6a1bd1306d14ac433ebe72770023f19
#
_cell.length_a   1.000
_cell.length_b   1.000
_cell.length_c   1.000
_cell.angle_alpha   90.00
_cell.angle_beta   90.00
_cell.angle_gamma   90.00
#
_symmetry.space_group_name_H-M   'P 1'
#
loop_
_entity.id
_entity.type
_entity.pdbx_description
1 polymer ?
#
loop_
_entity_poly.entity_id
_entity_poly.type
_entity_poly.pdbx_seq_one_letter_code
_entity_poly.pdbx_strand_id
1 'polypeptide(L)'
;ANKLTILMALMFDKYVAPQDIPTTGITQITKEKIEEARANNCTIKLIAHAKKLENGEVEYEVKPMNMDNSHPLASINKEFNAVFVKGNAVDDVMFYGKGAGPLPTGSAVLGDVIDIAKNVMK
;
A
#
# COMPACT_ATOMS: atom_id res chain seq x y z
N ALA A 1 -7.63 2.88 2.19
CA ALA A 1 -8.06 4.00 1.36
C ALA A 1 -7.17 5.24 1.54
N ASN A 2 -7.07 5.86 2.72
CA ASN A 2 -6.29 7.10 2.94
C ASN A 2 -4.86 7.07 2.38
N LYS A 3 -4.12 5.97 2.60
CA LYS A 3 -2.76 5.82 2.05
C LYS A 3 -2.77 5.72 0.53
N LEU A 4 -3.77 5.05 -0.05
CA LEU A 4 -3.89 4.90 -1.49
C LEU A 4 -4.16 6.23 -2.19
N THR A 5 -5.03 7.08 -1.61
CA THR A 5 -5.27 8.45 -2.09
C THR A 5 -3.96 9.22 -2.27
N ILE A 6 -3.09 9.19 -1.25
CA ILE A 6 -1.81 9.90 -1.27
C ILE A 6 -0.89 9.33 -2.35
N LEU A 7 -0.77 7.99 -2.42
CA LEU A 7 0.07 7.34 -3.41
C LEU A 7 -0.41 7.60 -4.84
N MET A 8 -1.72 7.58 -5.08
CA MET A 8 -2.28 7.90 -6.41
C MET A 8 -2.01 9.34 -6.82
N ALA A 9 -2.13 10.30 -5.90
CA ALA A 9 -1.80 11.69 -6.16
C ALA A 9 -0.32 11.86 -6.54
N LEU A 10 0.59 11.18 -5.84
CA LEU A 10 2.02 11.25 -6.11
C LEU A 10 2.44 10.55 -7.40
N MET A 11 1.84 9.38 -7.71
CA MET A 11 2.29 8.53 -8.82
C MET A 11 1.58 8.83 -10.14
N PHE A 12 0.31 9.25 -10.07
CA PHE A 12 -0.55 9.38 -11.26
C PHE A 12 -1.13 10.79 -11.41
N ASP A 13 -0.76 11.74 -10.52
CA ASP A 13 -1.37 13.07 -10.44
C ASP A 13 -2.91 13.00 -10.37
N LYS A 14 -3.41 11.99 -9.66
CA LYS A 14 -4.84 11.72 -9.52
C LYS A 14 -5.25 11.69 -8.06
N TYR A 15 -6.03 12.70 -7.67
CA TYR A 15 -6.67 12.71 -6.35
C TYR A 15 -8.04 12.01 -6.41
N VAL A 16 -8.25 11.08 -5.50
CA VAL A 16 -9.55 10.45 -5.24
C VAL A 16 -9.77 10.49 -3.73
N ALA A 17 -10.90 11.00 -3.30
CA ALA A 17 -11.19 11.07 -1.87
C ALA A 17 -11.29 9.65 -1.27
N PRO A 18 -10.82 9.42 -0.04
CA PRO A 18 -10.74 8.07 0.55
C PRO A 18 -12.07 7.32 0.59
N GLN A 19 -13.18 8.06 0.76
CA GLN A 19 -14.52 7.48 0.79
C GLN A 19 -15.03 7.00 -0.59
N ASP A 20 -14.42 7.50 -1.67
CA ASP A 20 -14.76 7.15 -3.06
C ASP A 20 -13.92 5.98 -3.59
N ILE A 21 -12.96 5.49 -2.79
CA ILE A 21 -12.16 4.32 -3.14
C ILE A 21 -12.94 3.05 -2.80
N PRO A 22 -13.24 2.18 -3.78
CA PRO A 22 -13.87 0.90 -3.53
C PRO A 22 -13.08 0.10 -2.48
N THR A 23 -13.70 -0.18 -1.33
CA THR A 23 -13.02 -0.79 -0.21
C THR A 23 -13.78 -1.99 0.32
N THR A 24 -13.14 -3.16 0.31
CA THR A 24 -13.62 -4.38 0.97
C THR A 24 -12.70 -4.68 2.15
N GLY A 25 -13.26 -4.71 3.35
CA GLY A 25 -12.53 -5.03 4.58
C GLY A 25 -12.28 -6.54 4.75
N ILE A 26 -11.67 -6.90 5.87
CA ILE A 26 -11.27 -8.29 6.21
C ILE A 26 -12.31 -9.04 7.04
N THR A 27 -13.43 -8.41 7.41
CA THR A 27 -14.43 -9.00 8.32
C THR A 27 -15.10 -10.27 7.75
N GLN A 28 -15.06 -10.45 6.43
CA GLN A 28 -15.57 -11.63 5.73
C GLN A 28 -14.52 -12.72 5.48
N ILE A 29 -13.30 -12.54 6.01
CA ILE A 29 -12.24 -13.54 5.90
C ILE A 29 -12.38 -14.51 7.06
N THR A 30 -12.86 -15.71 6.77
CA THR A 30 -13.03 -16.78 7.74
C THR A 30 -11.75 -17.62 7.87
N LYS A 31 -11.71 -18.48 8.89
CA LYS A 31 -10.60 -19.39 9.10
C LYS A 31 -10.45 -20.38 7.93
N GLU A 32 -11.57 -20.85 7.41
CA GLU A 32 -11.64 -21.78 6.27
C GLU A 32 -11.00 -21.15 5.02
N LYS A 33 -11.29 -19.88 4.72
CA LYS A 33 -10.66 -19.15 3.61
C LYS A 33 -9.14 -19.02 3.78
N ILE A 34 -8.67 -18.83 5.02
CA ILE A 34 -7.23 -18.76 5.30
C ILE A 34 -6.57 -20.14 5.08
N GLU A 35 -7.23 -21.20 5.49
CA GLU A 35 -6.73 -22.57 5.30
C GLU A 35 -6.73 -22.96 3.81
N GLU A 36 -7.76 -22.60 3.07
CA GLU A 36 -7.84 -22.78 1.61
C GLU A 36 -6.71 -22.03 0.88
N ALA A 37 -6.47 -20.77 1.23
CA ALA A 37 -5.36 -20.00 0.66
C ALA A 37 -4.02 -20.68 0.94
N ARG A 38 -3.79 -21.15 2.16
CA ARG A 38 -2.56 -21.88 2.52
C ARG A 38 -2.39 -23.17 1.73
N ALA A 39 -3.47 -23.93 1.54
CA ALA A 39 -3.44 -25.15 0.73
C ALA A 39 -3.03 -24.89 -0.73
N ASN A 40 -3.34 -23.68 -1.23
CA ASN A 40 -2.98 -23.21 -2.57
C ASN A 40 -1.66 -22.40 -2.59
N ASN A 41 -0.79 -22.57 -1.60
CA ASN A 41 0.47 -21.82 -1.46
C ASN A 41 0.32 -20.31 -1.48
N CYS A 42 -0.79 -19.79 -0.95
CA CYS A 42 -1.11 -18.35 -0.91
C CYS A 42 -1.26 -17.86 0.53
N THR A 43 -1.07 -16.56 0.70
CA THR A 43 -1.39 -15.81 1.92
C THR A 43 -2.40 -14.72 1.60
N ILE A 44 -3.46 -14.58 2.41
CA ILE A 44 -4.41 -13.48 2.24
C ILE A 44 -3.81 -12.20 2.81
N LYS A 45 -3.72 -11.16 2.00
CA LYS A 45 -3.28 -9.82 2.39
C LYS A 45 -4.33 -8.78 2.03
N LEU A 46 -4.53 -7.78 2.90
CA LEU A 46 -5.32 -6.59 2.55
C LEU A 46 -4.44 -5.68 1.68
N ILE A 47 -4.77 -5.58 0.41
CA ILE A 47 -4.00 -4.85 -0.58
C ILE A 47 -4.75 -3.59 -1.01
N ALA A 48 -4.06 -2.46 -0.98
CA ALA A 48 -4.45 -1.25 -1.67
C ALA A 48 -3.76 -1.27 -3.04
N HIS A 49 -4.53 -1.31 -4.11
CA HIS A 49 -4.03 -1.45 -5.47
C HIS A 49 -4.45 -0.24 -6.32
N ALA A 50 -3.53 0.25 -7.14
CA ALA A 50 -3.83 1.20 -8.21
C ALA A 50 -3.00 0.88 -9.44
N LYS A 51 -3.61 1.01 -10.62
CA LYS A 51 -2.97 0.73 -11.90
C LYS A 51 -3.42 1.73 -12.96
N LYS A 52 -2.46 2.34 -13.65
CA LYS A 52 -2.76 3.14 -14.84
C LYS A 52 -2.99 2.22 -16.03
N LEU A 53 -4.12 2.39 -16.69
CA LEU A 53 -4.52 1.64 -17.88
C LEU A 53 -3.96 2.28 -19.14
N GLU A 54 -3.99 1.56 -20.26
CA GLU A 54 -3.53 2.05 -21.57
C GLU A 54 -4.32 3.26 -22.08
N ASN A 55 -5.60 3.36 -21.72
CA ASN A 55 -6.44 4.52 -22.03
C ASN A 55 -6.15 5.75 -21.15
N GLY A 56 -5.21 5.66 -20.23
CA GLY A 56 -4.83 6.73 -19.29
C GLY A 56 -5.66 6.78 -18.01
N GLU A 57 -6.73 6.00 -17.89
CA GLU A 57 -7.50 5.87 -16.65
C GLU A 57 -6.71 5.16 -15.58
N VAL A 58 -7.07 5.39 -14.32
CA VAL A 58 -6.49 4.70 -13.17
C VAL A 58 -7.56 3.85 -12.51
N GLU A 59 -7.36 2.55 -12.52
CA GLU A 59 -8.11 1.58 -11.72
C GLU A 59 -7.55 1.54 -10.31
N TYR A 60 -8.41 1.50 -9.30
CA TYR A 60 -7.97 1.49 -7.89
C TYR A 60 -9.01 0.84 -6.99
N GLU A 61 -8.52 0.14 -5.97
CA GLU A 61 -9.36 -0.51 -4.97
C GLU A 61 -8.55 -0.90 -3.72
N VAL A 62 -9.26 -1.20 -2.63
CA VAL A 62 -8.69 -1.83 -1.43
C VAL A 62 -9.48 -3.09 -1.13
N LYS A 63 -8.84 -4.25 -1.17
CA LYS A 63 -9.49 -5.52 -0.86
C LYS A 63 -8.53 -6.61 -0.37
N PRO A 64 -9.03 -7.64 0.32
CA PRO A 64 -8.26 -8.86 0.55
C PRO A 64 -7.95 -9.56 -0.77
N MET A 65 -6.69 -9.95 -0.95
CA MET A 65 -6.22 -10.69 -2.13
C MET A 65 -5.42 -11.92 -1.71
N ASN A 66 -5.61 -13.03 -2.43
CA ASN A 66 -4.73 -14.18 -2.33
C ASN A 66 -3.40 -13.83 -3.01
N MET A 67 -2.35 -13.77 -2.22
CA MET A 67 -1.01 -13.46 -2.67
C MET A 67 -0.19 -14.74 -2.67
N ASP A 68 0.35 -15.12 -3.83
CA ASP A 68 1.29 -16.25 -3.92
C ASP A 68 2.45 -16.05 -2.95
N ASN A 69 2.87 -17.09 -2.24
CA ASN A 69 3.92 -16.98 -1.23
C ASN A 69 5.29 -16.63 -1.82
N SER A 70 5.49 -16.76 -3.13
CA SER A 70 6.68 -16.27 -3.84
C SER A 70 6.67 -14.76 -4.07
N HIS A 71 5.50 -14.11 -3.98
CA HIS A 71 5.40 -12.67 -4.18
C HIS A 71 6.00 -11.89 -2.99
N PRO A 72 6.84 -10.86 -3.22
CA PRO A 72 7.52 -10.13 -2.14
C PRO A 72 6.58 -9.61 -1.05
N LEU A 73 5.37 -9.17 -1.40
CA LEU A 73 4.39 -8.68 -0.43
C LEU A 73 3.81 -9.77 0.49
N ALA A 74 3.87 -11.04 0.12
CA ALA A 74 3.33 -12.13 0.94
C ALA A 74 4.05 -12.26 2.29
N SER A 75 5.36 -11.98 2.31
CA SER A 75 6.20 -12.07 3.50
C SER A 75 6.07 -10.90 4.48
N ILE A 76 5.38 -9.82 4.09
CA ILE A 76 5.26 -8.61 4.93
C ILE A 76 4.25 -8.84 6.05
N ASN A 77 4.70 -8.79 7.30
CA ASN A 77 3.88 -9.11 8.47
C ASN A 77 4.07 -8.10 9.62
N LYS A 78 3.17 -8.13 10.60
CA LYS A 78 3.19 -7.34 11.83
C LYS A 78 3.20 -5.82 11.55
N GLU A 79 4.10 -5.08 12.19
CA GLU A 79 4.26 -3.63 12.06
C GLU A 79 4.93 -3.18 10.75
N PHE A 80 5.39 -4.12 9.94
CA PHE A 80 6.02 -3.79 8.67
C PHE A 80 4.99 -3.47 7.59
N ASN A 81 5.32 -2.48 6.78
CA ASN A 81 4.57 -2.06 5.60
C ASN A 81 5.47 -2.16 4.37
N ALA A 82 4.86 -2.36 3.23
CA ALA A 82 5.55 -2.29 1.94
C ALA A 82 4.68 -1.62 0.89
N VAL A 83 5.34 -0.93 -0.02
CA VAL A 83 4.76 -0.43 -1.28
C VAL A 83 5.53 -1.10 -2.40
N PHE A 84 4.81 -1.85 -3.23
CA PHE A 84 5.36 -2.53 -4.39
C PHE A 84 4.92 -1.79 -5.64
N VAL A 85 5.89 -1.38 -6.45
CA VAL A 85 5.67 -0.57 -7.65
C VAL A 85 6.20 -1.32 -8.86
N LYS A 86 5.37 -1.46 -9.88
CA LYS A 86 5.79 -1.92 -11.21
C LYS A 86 5.97 -0.70 -12.11
N GLY A 87 7.22 -0.43 -12.46
CA GLY A 87 7.58 0.66 -13.37
C GLY A 87 7.84 0.14 -14.79
N ASN A 88 7.75 1.02 -15.76
CA ASN A 88 8.04 0.70 -17.16
C ASN A 88 9.54 0.76 -17.50
N ALA A 89 10.34 1.41 -16.66
CA ALA A 89 11.79 1.60 -16.89
C ALA A 89 12.67 0.99 -15.80
N VAL A 90 12.12 0.78 -14.60
CA VAL A 90 12.86 0.28 -13.44
C VAL A 90 12.36 -1.09 -12.96
N ASP A 91 11.44 -1.69 -13.73
CA ASP A 91 10.80 -2.95 -13.37
C ASP A 91 10.15 -2.92 -11.97
N ASP A 92 10.34 -3.95 -11.17
CA ASP A 92 9.74 -4.12 -9.87
C ASP A 92 10.59 -3.45 -8.78
N VAL A 93 10.01 -2.49 -8.07
CA VAL A 93 10.63 -1.81 -6.93
C VAL A 93 9.76 -1.98 -5.69
N MET A 94 10.39 -2.26 -4.55
CA MET A 94 9.69 -2.37 -3.27
C MET A 94 10.31 -1.43 -2.22
N PHE A 95 9.45 -0.60 -1.61
CA PHE A 95 9.77 0.15 -0.40
C PHE A 95 9.27 -0.64 0.80
N TYR A 96 10.14 -0.89 1.76
CA TYR A 96 9.83 -1.73 2.91
C TYR A 96 10.35 -1.09 4.20
N GLY A 97 9.54 -1.11 5.25
CA GLY A 97 9.96 -0.58 6.55
C GLY A 97 8.88 -0.67 7.61
N LYS A 98 9.24 -0.29 8.83
CA LYS A 98 8.27 -0.16 9.93
C LYS A 98 7.41 1.08 9.70
N GLY A 99 6.11 0.87 9.54
CA GLY A 99 5.13 1.96 9.36
C GLY A 99 4.44 2.37 10.65
N ALA A 100 4.51 1.55 11.70
CA ALA A 100 3.89 1.81 12.99
C ALA A 100 4.90 1.73 14.13
N GLY A 101 4.61 2.44 15.21
CA GLY A 101 5.43 2.50 16.42
C GLY A 101 5.91 3.90 16.76
N PRO A 102 6.29 4.16 18.04
CA PRO A 102 6.65 5.50 18.50
C PRO A 102 7.82 6.11 17.72
N LEU A 103 8.90 5.35 17.53
CA LEU A 103 10.10 5.84 16.86
C LEU A 103 9.91 6.08 15.36
N PRO A 104 9.35 5.17 14.55
CA PRO A 104 9.10 5.44 13.13
C PRO A 104 8.16 6.64 12.91
N THR A 105 7.09 6.73 13.69
CA THR A 105 6.14 7.84 13.61
C THR A 105 6.78 9.16 14.03
N GLY A 106 7.49 9.18 15.15
CA GLY A 106 8.21 10.36 15.63
C GLY A 106 9.27 10.85 14.65
N SER A 107 9.99 9.93 14.00
CA SER A 107 10.99 10.27 12.98
C SER A 107 10.35 10.92 11.74
N ALA A 108 9.20 10.39 11.28
CA ALA A 108 8.49 10.96 10.14
C ALA A 108 7.98 12.39 10.45
N VAL A 109 7.33 12.58 11.61
CA VAL A 109 6.85 13.91 12.04
C VAL A 109 8.01 14.90 12.17
N LEU A 110 9.14 14.49 12.75
CA LEU A 110 10.31 15.36 12.88
C LEU A 110 10.89 15.73 11.50
N GLY A 111 10.91 14.79 10.56
CA GLY A 111 11.32 15.05 9.19
C GLY A 111 10.47 16.15 8.54
N ASP A 112 9.15 16.02 8.64
CA ASP A 112 8.21 17.01 8.10
C ASP A 112 8.38 18.40 8.76
N VAL A 113 8.56 18.45 10.08
CA VAL A 113 8.82 19.70 10.81
C VAL A 113 10.11 20.38 10.33
N ILE A 114 11.18 19.61 10.12
CA ILE A 114 12.46 20.12 9.61
C ILE A 114 12.29 20.67 8.18
N ASP A 115 11.56 19.97 7.32
CA ASP A 115 11.34 20.40 5.94
C ASP A 115 10.51 21.69 5.89
N ILE A 116 9.44 21.79 6.69
CA ILE A 116 8.66 23.02 6.82
C ILE A 116 9.54 24.17 7.31
N ALA A 117 10.32 23.98 8.36
CA ALA A 117 11.20 25.02 8.89
C ALA A 117 12.20 25.52 7.84
N LYS A 118 12.82 24.64 7.07
CA LYS A 118 13.75 25.02 5.98
C LYS A 118 13.06 25.79 4.86
N ASN A 119 11.79 25.51 4.57
CA ASN A 119 11.05 26.17 3.50
C ASN A 119 10.48 27.54 3.93
N VAL A 120 10.18 27.71 5.22
CA VAL A 120 9.69 29.00 5.78
C VAL A 120 10.86 29.98 6.01
N MET A 121 12.08 29.48 6.22
CA MET A 121 13.28 30.31 6.48
C MET A 121 14.01 30.75 5.19
N LYS A 122 13.47 30.45 4.04
CA LYS A 122 13.94 30.97 2.73
C LYS A 122 13.13 32.19 2.32
#